data_4129c7d17ca0bfbecc5c846f0eef8522
#
_entry.id   4129c7d17ca0bfbecc5c846f0eef8522
#
_cell.length_a   1.000
_cell.length_b   1.000
_cell.length_c   1.000
_cell.angle_alpha   90.00
_cell.angle_beta   90.00
_cell.angle_gamma   90.00
#
_symmetry.space_group_name_H-M   'P 1'
#
loop_
_entity.id
_entity.type
_entity.pdbx_description
1 polymer ?
#
loop_
_entity_poly.entity_id
_entity_poly.type
_entity_poly.pdbx_seq_one_letter_code
_entity_poly.pdbx_strand_id
1 'polypeptide(L)'
;MPIRLPRLFAFAASLVAIVSSIAAHAAPEPKVLNIYNWSDYIADDTLKNFEKETGIKVNYDNYDTNEILHGKLVAGKTGYDIVVPSAHFAKMQIEAGLFQKLDRSKLANWGNLDPALLGMMAKVDPGNQYLVDWLWGYITVGINTGKVKAALGALPMPENPWSLIFDPKYADKLKGCGISFLDSPSEVLPIALGYVGKPAYSRTAADYAVAGEMLRKVRPDISRFSSSGYINDMVAGSVCAVLGYSGDINIARARAIAAKNGNDIVAFVPKTGATLFFDSMAIPADAPHPQNALLFMNYILRPEVHAALTNKVFYANPNKASLKFVQKDVAANPSVFLKPEDLARMTVPDSLPQDIKRVQTRTFTSFKTGQ
;
A
#
# COMPACT_ATOMS: atom_id res chain seq x y z
N MET A 1 -41.89 50.71 -79.17
CA MET A 1 -42.58 49.61 -78.50
C MET A 1 -41.60 48.96 -77.60
N PRO A 2 -41.66 49.09 -76.28
CA PRO A 2 -40.78 48.39 -75.34
C PRO A 2 -41.42 47.11 -74.82
N ILE A 3 -40.68 46.04 -74.88
CA ILE A 3 -41.04 44.67 -74.39
C ILE A 3 -40.85 44.63 -72.87
N ARG A 4 -41.91 44.28 -72.15
CA ARG A 4 -41.87 44.04 -70.71
C ARG A 4 -41.45 42.61 -70.42
N LEU A 5 -40.35 42.39 -69.63
CA LEU A 5 -39.97 41.09 -69.00
C LEU A 5 -40.75 40.94 -67.70
N PRO A 6 -41.20 39.70 -67.34
CA PRO A 6 -41.81 39.40 -66.05
C PRO A 6 -40.74 39.15 -64.95
N ARG A 7 -41.01 39.65 -63.76
CA ARG A 7 -40.22 39.47 -62.57
C ARG A 7 -40.52 38.05 -61.97
N LEU A 8 -39.53 37.19 -61.97
CA LEU A 8 -39.57 35.93 -61.21
C LEU A 8 -39.34 36.23 -59.72
N PHE A 9 -40.28 35.89 -58.85
CA PHE A 9 -40.14 35.84 -57.41
C PHE A 9 -39.46 34.52 -57.04
N ALA A 10 -38.22 34.62 -56.51
CA ALA A 10 -37.54 33.47 -55.90
C ALA A 10 -37.98 33.33 -54.44
N PHE A 11 -38.72 32.29 -54.15
CA PHE A 11 -39.01 31.85 -52.76
C PHE A 11 -37.75 31.17 -52.19
N ALA A 12 -37.05 31.82 -51.27
CA ALA A 12 -35.98 31.20 -50.49
C ALA A 12 -36.63 30.43 -49.31
N ALA A 13 -36.72 29.11 -49.45
CA ALA A 13 -37.09 28.25 -48.35
C ALA A 13 -35.91 28.03 -47.43
N SER A 14 -35.92 28.73 -46.27
CA SER A 14 -34.92 28.51 -45.18
C SER A 14 -35.17 27.19 -44.49
N LEU A 15 -34.35 26.19 -44.77
CA LEU A 15 -34.33 24.91 -44.07
C LEU A 15 -33.60 25.14 -42.74
N VAL A 16 -34.34 25.27 -41.64
CA VAL A 16 -33.81 25.25 -40.28
C VAL A 16 -33.48 23.80 -39.91
N ALA A 17 -32.22 23.39 -40.04
CA ALA A 17 -31.74 22.12 -39.54
C ALA A 17 -31.68 22.19 -38.02
N ILE A 18 -32.64 21.60 -37.34
CA ILE A 18 -32.60 21.34 -35.89
C ILE A 18 -31.54 20.22 -35.65
N VAL A 19 -30.34 20.61 -35.29
CA VAL A 19 -29.31 19.71 -34.81
C VAL A 19 -29.72 19.30 -33.38
N SER A 20 -30.47 18.23 -33.26
CA SER A 20 -30.74 17.57 -31.99
C SER A 20 -29.39 16.96 -31.52
N SER A 21 -28.73 17.61 -30.59
CA SER A 21 -27.59 17.04 -29.87
C SER A 21 -28.09 15.84 -29.07
N ILE A 22 -28.01 14.66 -29.65
CA ILE A 22 -28.19 13.40 -28.93
C ILE A 22 -26.96 13.32 -28.03
N ALA A 23 -27.13 13.67 -26.75
CA ALA A 23 -26.16 13.32 -25.73
C ALA A 23 -26.04 11.78 -25.77
N ALA A 24 -24.94 11.29 -26.34
CA ALA A 24 -24.61 9.90 -26.32
C ALA A 24 -24.44 9.50 -24.85
N HIS A 25 -25.50 8.96 -24.23
CA HIS A 25 -25.37 8.28 -22.97
C HIS A 25 -24.51 7.04 -23.27
N ALA A 26 -23.28 7.05 -22.78
CA ALA A 26 -22.46 5.84 -22.82
C ALA A 26 -23.27 4.69 -22.21
N ALA A 27 -23.27 3.54 -22.88
CA ALA A 27 -23.94 2.35 -22.36
C ALA A 27 -23.40 2.07 -20.95
N PRO A 28 -24.27 1.61 -20.01
CA PRO A 28 -23.80 1.25 -18.68
C PRO A 28 -22.68 0.23 -18.77
N GLU A 29 -21.64 0.39 -17.96
CA GLU A 29 -20.55 -0.58 -17.88
C GLU A 29 -21.09 -1.96 -17.49
N PRO A 30 -20.49 -3.06 -17.99
CA PRO A 30 -20.76 -4.40 -17.50
C PRO A 30 -20.66 -4.45 -15.97
N LYS A 31 -21.53 -5.21 -15.31
CA LYS A 31 -21.54 -5.34 -13.85
C LYS A 31 -20.40 -6.25 -13.36
N VAL A 32 -19.17 -5.86 -13.65
CA VAL A 32 -17.94 -6.54 -13.26
C VAL A 32 -16.95 -5.50 -12.74
N LEU A 33 -16.15 -5.89 -11.75
CA LEU A 33 -15.07 -5.09 -11.20
C LEU A 33 -13.86 -5.99 -10.93
N ASN A 34 -12.72 -5.67 -11.52
CA ASN A 34 -11.48 -6.43 -11.37
C ASN A 34 -10.52 -5.65 -10.47
N ILE A 35 -10.17 -6.20 -9.33
CA ILE A 35 -9.31 -5.57 -8.32
C ILE A 35 -8.01 -6.36 -8.18
N TYR A 36 -6.87 -5.67 -8.14
CA TYR A 36 -5.57 -6.24 -7.86
C TYR A 36 -4.99 -5.56 -6.61
N ASN A 37 -4.94 -6.29 -5.51
CA ASN A 37 -4.57 -5.75 -4.21
C ASN A 37 -3.58 -6.69 -3.49
N TRP A 38 -3.10 -6.27 -2.35
CA TRP A 38 -2.20 -7.02 -1.48
C TRP A 38 -2.87 -8.26 -0.89
N SER A 39 -2.08 -9.28 -0.58
CA SER A 39 -2.53 -10.45 0.15
C SER A 39 -2.93 -10.07 1.59
N ASP A 40 -3.92 -10.76 2.17
CA ASP A 40 -4.41 -10.54 3.55
C ASP A 40 -4.82 -9.08 3.90
N TYR A 41 -5.36 -8.31 2.93
CA TYR A 41 -5.50 -6.86 3.05
C TYR A 41 -6.93 -6.33 2.87
N ILE A 42 -7.93 -7.17 3.19
CA ILE A 42 -9.36 -6.82 3.10
C ILE A 42 -10.16 -7.55 4.19
N ALA A 43 -11.31 -7.00 4.61
CA ALA A 43 -12.22 -7.66 5.53
C ALA A 43 -13.11 -8.67 4.80
N ASP A 44 -13.46 -9.75 5.50
CA ASP A 44 -14.09 -10.96 4.92
C ASP A 44 -15.39 -10.69 4.14
N ASP A 45 -16.21 -9.75 4.60
CA ASP A 45 -17.52 -9.48 4.01
C ASP A 45 -17.55 -8.26 3.07
N THR A 46 -16.44 -7.56 2.90
CA THR A 46 -16.38 -6.30 2.13
C THR A 46 -16.86 -6.48 0.70
N LEU A 47 -16.32 -7.47 -0.02
CA LEU A 47 -16.67 -7.74 -1.42
C LEU A 47 -18.11 -8.23 -1.54
N LYS A 48 -18.51 -9.16 -0.69
CA LYS A 48 -19.86 -9.73 -0.63
C LYS A 48 -20.94 -8.67 -0.42
N ASN A 49 -20.68 -7.74 0.51
CA ASN A 49 -21.64 -6.66 0.80
C ASN A 49 -21.73 -5.68 -0.38
N PHE A 50 -20.60 -5.34 -1.01
CA PHE A 50 -20.58 -4.52 -2.21
C PHE A 50 -21.34 -5.19 -3.37
N GLU A 51 -21.08 -6.47 -3.65
CA GLU A 51 -21.78 -7.24 -4.69
C GLU A 51 -23.29 -7.29 -4.43
N LYS A 52 -23.69 -7.52 -3.18
CA LYS A 52 -25.11 -7.56 -2.78
C LYS A 52 -25.83 -6.23 -2.99
N GLU A 53 -25.14 -5.11 -2.69
CA GLU A 53 -25.70 -3.76 -2.78
C GLU A 53 -25.81 -3.29 -4.24
N THR A 54 -24.80 -3.57 -5.05
CA THR A 54 -24.66 -2.99 -6.39
C THR A 54 -25.03 -3.93 -7.52
N GLY A 55 -25.01 -5.24 -7.26
CA GLY A 55 -25.11 -6.29 -8.26
C GLY A 55 -23.86 -6.39 -9.16
N ILE A 56 -22.75 -5.70 -8.81
CA ILE A 56 -21.49 -5.76 -9.54
C ILE A 56 -20.68 -6.95 -9.00
N LYS A 57 -20.29 -7.88 -9.86
CA LYS A 57 -19.45 -9.03 -9.53
C LYS A 57 -18.00 -8.60 -9.41
N VAL A 58 -17.32 -8.97 -8.30
CA VAL A 58 -15.92 -8.60 -8.05
C VAL A 58 -15.00 -9.78 -8.28
N ASN A 59 -14.02 -9.62 -9.16
CA ASN A 59 -12.85 -10.49 -9.28
C ASN A 59 -11.71 -9.84 -8.50
N TYR A 60 -11.13 -10.59 -7.56
CA TYR A 60 -10.14 -10.06 -6.62
C TYR A 60 -8.89 -10.91 -6.66
N ASP A 61 -7.82 -10.36 -7.23
CA ASP A 61 -6.52 -10.98 -7.34
C ASP A 61 -5.52 -10.33 -6.40
N ASN A 62 -4.47 -11.07 -6.02
CA ASN A 62 -3.47 -10.62 -5.07
C ASN A 62 -2.07 -10.54 -5.66
N TYR A 63 -1.25 -9.68 -5.05
CA TYR A 63 0.20 -9.59 -5.26
C TYR A 63 0.91 -9.33 -3.93
N ASP A 64 2.24 -9.54 -3.90
CA ASP A 64 3.04 -9.48 -2.68
C ASP A 64 4.06 -8.34 -2.66
N THR A 65 4.35 -7.68 -3.79
CA THR A 65 5.32 -6.58 -3.86
C THR A 65 4.91 -5.51 -4.87
N ASN A 66 5.30 -4.25 -4.60
CA ASN A 66 5.12 -3.14 -5.54
C ASN A 66 5.83 -3.38 -6.88
N GLU A 67 6.95 -4.11 -6.87
CA GLU A 67 7.72 -4.45 -8.06
C GLU A 67 6.89 -5.34 -9.01
N ILE A 68 6.15 -6.31 -8.48
CA ILE A 68 5.23 -7.17 -9.25
C ILE A 68 4.11 -6.33 -9.86
N LEU A 69 3.44 -5.51 -9.05
CA LEU A 69 2.38 -4.61 -9.55
C LEU A 69 2.91 -3.67 -10.62
N HIS A 70 4.07 -3.01 -10.37
CA HIS A 70 4.66 -2.08 -11.32
C HIS A 70 4.99 -2.73 -12.66
N GLY A 71 5.61 -3.92 -12.63
CA GLY A 71 5.90 -4.69 -13.84
C GLY A 71 4.64 -5.00 -14.66
N LYS A 72 3.55 -5.37 -13.99
CA LYS A 72 2.25 -5.62 -14.64
C LYS A 72 1.66 -4.34 -15.26
N LEU A 73 1.69 -3.20 -14.56
CA LEU A 73 1.19 -1.93 -15.08
C LEU A 73 1.97 -1.43 -16.28
N VAL A 74 3.32 -1.56 -16.26
CA VAL A 74 4.18 -1.15 -17.39
C VAL A 74 3.96 -2.03 -18.61
N ALA A 75 3.66 -3.31 -18.43
CA ALA A 75 3.31 -4.21 -19.53
C ALA A 75 1.98 -3.82 -20.22
N GLY A 76 1.10 -3.12 -19.51
CA GLY A 76 -0.21 -2.67 -20.01
C GLY A 76 -1.22 -3.82 -20.23
N LYS A 77 -2.44 -3.45 -20.62
CA LYS A 77 -3.57 -4.39 -20.83
C LYS A 77 -3.80 -5.30 -19.63
N THR A 78 -3.79 -4.68 -18.45
CA THR A 78 -3.85 -5.43 -17.19
C THR A 78 -5.21 -6.08 -16.97
N GLY A 79 -6.28 -5.49 -17.51
CA GLY A 79 -7.67 -5.90 -17.28
C GLY A 79 -8.20 -5.56 -15.89
N TYR A 80 -7.40 -4.91 -15.04
CA TYR A 80 -7.84 -4.45 -13.73
C TYR A 80 -8.47 -3.07 -13.79
N ASP A 81 -9.47 -2.87 -12.92
CA ASP A 81 -10.19 -1.60 -12.74
C ASP A 81 -9.63 -0.82 -11.55
N ILE A 82 -9.16 -1.52 -10.53
CA ILE A 82 -8.50 -0.97 -9.35
C ILE A 82 -7.21 -1.72 -9.09
N VAL A 83 -6.16 -0.94 -8.81
CA VAL A 83 -4.89 -1.41 -8.25
C VAL A 83 -4.56 -0.61 -6.99
N VAL A 84 -3.73 -1.17 -6.11
CA VAL A 84 -3.45 -0.54 -4.79
C VAL A 84 -1.94 -0.38 -4.56
N PRO A 85 -1.24 0.49 -5.34
CA PRO A 85 0.19 0.73 -5.14
C PRO A 85 0.49 1.49 -3.85
N SER A 86 1.68 1.27 -3.29
CA SER A 86 2.21 2.15 -2.26
C SER A 86 2.68 3.50 -2.84
N ALA A 87 2.59 4.55 -2.05
CA ALA A 87 2.82 5.95 -2.45
C ALA A 87 4.13 6.19 -3.21
N HIS A 88 5.24 5.56 -2.78
CA HIS A 88 6.55 5.74 -3.42
C HIS A 88 6.66 5.14 -4.84
N PHE A 89 5.79 4.14 -5.16
CA PHE A 89 5.61 3.66 -6.53
C PHE A 89 4.56 4.47 -7.28
N ALA A 90 3.47 4.84 -6.62
CA ALA A 90 2.36 5.57 -7.22
C ALA A 90 2.80 6.89 -7.85
N LYS A 91 3.72 7.65 -7.22
CA LYS A 91 4.27 8.89 -7.79
C LYS A 91 4.85 8.68 -9.19
N MET A 92 5.73 7.70 -9.34
CA MET A 92 6.34 7.37 -10.62
C MET A 92 5.31 6.86 -11.64
N GLN A 93 4.32 6.10 -11.17
CA GLN A 93 3.26 5.56 -12.02
C GLN A 93 2.32 6.65 -12.53
N ILE A 94 2.03 7.67 -11.69
CA ILE A 94 1.30 8.88 -12.09
C ILE A 94 2.08 9.67 -13.15
N GLU A 95 3.37 9.92 -12.89
CA GLU A 95 4.27 10.65 -13.82
C GLU A 95 4.40 9.91 -15.16
N ALA A 96 4.34 8.57 -15.16
CA ALA A 96 4.35 7.74 -16.37
C ALA A 96 2.98 7.63 -17.07
N GLY A 97 1.92 8.28 -16.54
CA GLY A 97 0.58 8.24 -17.12
C GLY A 97 -0.13 6.89 -17.01
N LEU A 98 0.24 6.06 -16.01
CA LEU A 98 -0.32 4.72 -15.82
C LEU A 98 -1.70 4.73 -15.14
N PHE A 99 -2.18 5.89 -14.64
CA PHE A 99 -3.45 6.01 -13.95
C PHE A 99 -4.36 7.07 -14.57
N GLN A 100 -5.65 6.86 -14.44
CA GLN A 100 -6.68 7.86 -14.76
C GLN A 100 -6.85 8.85 -13.62
N LYS A 101 -7.21 10.09 -13.93
CA LYS A 101 -7.66 11.05 -12.91
C LYS A 101 -9.03 10.62 -12.38
N LEU A 102 -9.19 10.78 -11.07
CA LEU A 102 -10.44 10.47 -10.38
C LEU A 102 -11.50 11.55 -10.65
N ASP A 103 -12.70 11.13 -11.01
CA ASP A 103 -13.88 11.99 -10.96
C ASP A 103 -14.35 12.11 -9.50
N ARG A 104 -13.86 13.14 -8.80
CA ARG A 104 -14.18 13.37 -7.39
C ARG A 104 -15.65 13.67 -7.13
N SER A 105 -16.42 14.08 -8.15
CA SER A 105 -17.87 14.28 -8.01
C SER A 105 -18.62 12.98 -7.72
N LYS A 106 -18.02 11.83 -8.06
CA LYS A 106 -18.54 10.48 -7.79
C LYS A 106 -18.15 9.95 -6.40
N LEU A 107 -17.27 10.63 -5.68
CA LEU A 107 -16.74 10.22 -4.38
C LEU A 107 -17.40 11.03 -3.26
N ALA A 108 -18.72 10.84 -3.04
CA ALA A 108 -19.50 11.57 -2.03
C ALA A 108 -18.93 11.42 -0.60
N ASN A 109 -18.25 10.30 -0.32
CA ASN A 109 -17.61 10.01 0.96
C ASN A 109 -16.18 10.58 1.10
N TRP A 110 -15.68 11.32 0.10
CA TRP A 110 -14.34 11.94 0.13
C TRP A 110 -14.10 12.81 1.37
N GLY A 111 -15.13 13.54 1.82
CA GLY A 111 -15.05 14.42 3.00
C GLY A 111 -14.78 13.69 4.33
N ASN A 112 -14.86 12.36 4.36
CA ASN A 112 -14.51 11.55 5.52
C ASN A 112 -12.99 11.40 5.71
N LEU A 113 -12.18 11.63 4.66
CA LEU A 113 -10.73 11.51 4.70
C LEU A 113 -10.10 12.57 5.59
N ASP A 114 -9.03 12.20 6.28
CA ASP A 114 -8.27 13.09 7.15
C ASP A 114 -7.46 14.10 6.32
N PRO A 115 -7.67 15.42 6.50
CA PRO A 115 -6.93 16.44 5.75
C PRO A 115 -5.41 16.39 5.99
N ALA A 116 -4.93 15.95 7.16
CA ALA A 116 -3.52 15.83 7.44
C ALA A 116 -2.88 14.72 6.57
N LEU A 117 -3.55 13.57 6.45
CA LEU A 117 -3.10 12.48 5.57
C LEU A 117 -3.18 12.87 4.09
N LEU A 118 -4.27 13.52 3.68
CA LEU A 118 -4.37 14.09 2.32
C LEU A 118 -3.24 15.08 2.01
N GLY A 119 -2.82 15.88 3.00
CA GLY A 119 -1.67 16.77 2.89
C GLY A 119 -0.33 16.04 2.73
N MET A 120 -0.16 14.90 3.38
CA MET A 120 1.02 14.03 3.18
C MET A 120 1.00 13.39 1.80
N MET A 121 -0.16 12.87 1.37
CA MET A 121 -0.34 12.27 0.05
C MET A 121 -0.15 13.25 -1.10
N ALA A 122 -0.45 14.54 -0.89
CA ALA A 122 -0.23 15.58 -1.90
C ALA A 122 1.24 15.76 -2.32
N LYS A 123 2.22 15.23 -1.56
CA LYS A 123 3.63 15.16 -1.96
C LYS A 123 3.86 14.14 -3.09
N VAL A 124 3.02 13.14 -3.17
CA VAL A 124 3.04 12.06 -4.17
C VAL A 124 2.09 12.36 -5.32
N ASP A 125 0.86 12.74 -4.98
CA ASP A 125 -0.24 13.07 -5.89
C ASP A 125 -0.70 14.52 -5.66
N PRO A 126 -0.06 15.52 -6.30
CA PRO A 126 -0.42 16.92 -6.13
C PRO A 126 -1.89 17.20 -6.44
N GLY A 127 -2.62 17.68 -5.40
CA GLY A 127 -4.06 17.91 -5.48
C GLY A 127 -4.91 16.64 -5.28
N ASN A 128 -4.31 15.51 -4.93
CA ASN A 128 -4.98 14.22 -4.72
C ASN A 128 -5.92 13.86 -5.88
N GLN A 129 -5.37 13.84 -7.11
CA GLN A 129 -6.15 13.69 -8.33
C GLN A 129 -6.28 12.24 -8.82
N TYR A 130 -5.40 11.32 -8.37
CA TYR A 130 -5.28 9.96 -8.89
C TYR A 130 -5.49 8.89 -7.82
N LEU A 131 -5.29 9.22 -6.54
CA LEU A 131 -5.20 8.26 -5.46
C LEU A 131 -6.31 8.44 -4.42
N VAL A 132 -6.86 7.32 -3.95
CA VAL A 132 -7.70 7.22 -2.74
C VAL A 132 -7.00 6.30 -1.78
N ASP A 133 -6.48 6.83 -0.67
CA ASP A 133 -5.76 6.02 0.30
C ASP A 133 -6.66 4.91 0.87
N TRP A 134 -6.14 3.67 0.84
CA TRP A 134 -6.80 2.46 1.31
C TRP A 134 -6.52 2.24 2.79
N LEU A 135 -5.25 2.03 3.10
CA LEU A 135 -4.74 1.84 4.45
C LEU A 135 -3.30 2.33 4.50
N TRP A 136 -2.82 2.64 5.68
CA TRP A 136 -1.45 3.05 5.89
C TRP A 136 -0.84 2.37 7.13
N GLY A 137 0.46 2.28 7.15
CA GLY A 137 1.22 1.68 8.23
C GLY A 137 2.70 2.01 8.12
N TYR A 138 3.53 1.19 8.72
CA TYR A 138 4.97 1.35 8.71
C TYR A 138 5.68 0.00 8.73
N ILE A 139 6.92 -0.01 8.26
CA ILE A 139 7.79 -1.18 8.33
C ILE A 139 8.40 -1.25 9.72
N THR A 140 8.41 -2.44 10.32
CA THR A 140 8.92 -2.61 11.69
C THR A 140 9.54 -3.98 11.93
N VAL A 141 10.06 -4.14 13.15
CA VAL A 141 10.46 -5.44 13.68
C VAL A 141 9.27 -6.04 14.43
N GLY A 142 8.91 -7.27 14.05
CA GLY A 142 7.99 -8.11 14.81
C GLY A 142 8.75 -9.24 15.47
N ILE A 143 8.36 -9.62 16.68
CA ILE A 143 8.99 -10.73 17.40
C ILE A 143 7.97 -11.63 18.07
N ASN A 144 8.36 -12.90 18.23
CA ASN A 144 7.80 -13.80 19.23
C ASN A 144 8.59 -13.60 20.54
N THR A 145 7.97 -12.95 21.54
CA THR A 145 8.65 -12.51 22.75
C THR A 145 9.31 -13.64 23.53
N GLY A 146 8.58 -14.76 23.68
CA GLY A 146 9.08 -15.94 24.38
C GLY A 146 10.29 -16.58 23.70
N LYS A 147 10.21 -16.75 22.37
CA LYS A 147 11.31 -17.37 21.60
C LYS A 147 12.54 -16.47 21.53
N VAL A 148 12.34 -15.16 21.32
CA VAL A 148 13.46 -14.21 21.32
C VAL A 148 14.13 -14.17 22.69
N LYS A 149 13.37 -14.08 23.79
CA LYS A 149 13.91 -14.12 25.14
C LYS A 149 14.73 -15.38 25.41
N ALA A 150 14.21 -16.53 25.02
CA ALA A 150 14.91 -17.81 25.16
C ALA A 150 16.20 -17.86 24.33
N ALA A 151 16.19 -17.36 23.10
CA ALA A 151 17.36 -17.34 22.21
C ALA A 151 18.44 -16.36 22.70
N LEU A 152 18.06 -15.21 23.24
CA LEU A 152 18.99 -14.23 23.80
C LEU A 152 19.65 -14.72 25.10
N GLY A 153 18.96 -15.57 25.90
CA GLY A 153 19.47 -16.03 27.17
C GLY A 153 19.78 -14.88 28.13
N ALA A 154 21.06 -14.74 28.53
CA ALA A 154 21.52 -13.67 29.41
C ALA A 154 21.76 -12.32 28.68
N LEU A 155 21.71 -12.30 27.33
CA LEU A 155 21.88 -11.07 26.58
C LEU A 155 20.60 -10.21 26.72
N PRO A 156 20.68 -8.93 27.20
CA PRO A 156 19.50 -8.10 27.33
C PRO A 156 18.93 -7.72 25.96
N MET A 157 17.63 -7.44 25.92
CA MET A 157 16.98 -6.85 24.74
C MET A 157 17.68 -5.55 24.37
N PRO A 158 17.94 -5.30 23.06
CA PRO A 158 18.54 -4.05 22.64
C PRO A 158 17.58 -2.89 22.83
N GLU A 159 18.10 -1.71 23.16
CA GLU A 159 17.29 -0.49 23.24
C GLU A 159 16.68 -0.12 21.90
N ASN A 160 17.46 -0.28 20.81
CA ASN A 160 16.98 -0.14 19.44
C ASN A 160 16.53 -1.52 18.91
N PRO A 161 15.22 -1.75 18.70
CA PRO A 161 14.70 -3.06 18.26
C PRO A 161 15.25 -3.50 16.89
N TRP A 162 15.69 -2.56 16.03
CA TRP A 162 16.34 -2.87 14.77
C TRP A 162 17.62 -3.70 14.94
N SER A 163 18.30 -3.56 16.08
CA SER A 163 19.51 -4.33 16.37
C SER A 163 19.26 -5.82 16.48
N LEU A 164 18.03 -6.26 16.76
CA LEU A 164 17.69 -7.69 16.78
C LEU A 164 17.99 -8.38 15.44
N ILE A 165 17.87 -7.63 14.33
CA ILE A 165 17.97 -8.19 12.97
C ILE A 165 19.13 -7.58 12.16
N PHE A 166 19.69 -6.43 12.58
CA PHE A 166 20.78 -5.75 11.86
C PHE A 166 22.13 -5.77 12.57
N ASP A 167 22.18 -6.16 13.86
CA ASP A 167 23.43 -6.33 14.59
C ASP A 167 23.76 -7.84 14.68
N PRO A 168 24.91 -8.28 14.15
CA PRO A 168 25.34 -9.69 14.21
C PRO A 168 25.34 -10.26 15.64
N LYS A 169 25.60 -9.43 16.67
CA LYS A 169 25.55 -9.82 18.08
C LYS A 169 24.20 -10.42 18.48
N TYR A 170 23.10 -9.90 17.92
CA TYR A 170 21.75 -10.34 18.20
C TYR A 170 21.24 -11.33 17.16
N ALA A 171 21.47 -11.04 15.87
CA ALA A 171 21.02 -11.89 14.77
C ALA A 171 21.56 -13.33 14.89
N ASP A 172 22.84 -13.50 15.23
CA ASP A 172 23.45 -14.81 15.49
C ASP A 172 22.71 -15.62 16.58
N LYS A 173 22.23 -14.94 17.64
CA LYS A 173 21.42 -15.60 18.69
C LYS A 173 20.07 -16.05 18.19
N LEU A 174 19.46 -15.27 17.26
CA LEU A 174 18.10 -15.53 16.77
C LEU A 174 18.06 -16.50 15.57
N LYS A 175 19.20 -16.81 14.93
CA LYS A 175 19.24 -17.70 13.75
C LYS A 175 18.60 -19.06 13.99
N GLY A 176 18.73 -19.61 15.21
CA GLY A 176 18.16 -20.90 15.58
C GLY A 176 16.64 -20.92 15.70
N CYS A 177 16.00 -19.78 15.99
CA CYS A 177 14.55 -19.64 16.00
C CYS A 177 13.98 -18.97 14.74
N GLY A 178 14.84 -18.53 13.81
CA GLY A 178 14.48 -18.03 12.49
C GLY A 178 14.24 -16.53 12.42
N ILE A 179 14.90 -15.91 11.43
CA ILE A 179 14.69 -14.49 11.08
C ILE A 179 14.17 -14.40 9.65
N SER A 180 13.11 -13.63 9.42
CA SER A 180 12.56 -13.38 8.08
C SER A 180 12.67 -11.90 7.71
N PHE A 181 13.02 -11.63 6.45
CA PHE A 181 13.01 -10.30 5.86
C PHE A 181 11.97 -10.22 4.75
N LEU A 182 11.41 -9.03 4.52
CA LEU A 182 10.61 -8.75 3.33
C LEU A 182 11.44 -9.02 2.07
N ASP A 183 10.80 -9.58 1.04
CA ASP A 183 11.43 -9.86 -0.25
C ASP A 183 11.25 -8.68 -1.23
N SER A 184 11.62 -7.49 -0.78
CA SER A 184 11.47 -6.25 -1.54
C SER A 184 12.63 -5.29 -1.25
N PRO A 185 13.40 -4.89 -2.28
CA PRO A 185 14.48 -3.91 -2.12
C PRO A 185 13.98 -2.54 -1.68
N SER A 186 12.79 -2.13 -2.14
CA SER A 186 12.20 -0.83 -1.82
C SER A 186 11.71 -0.72 -0.37
N GLU A 187 11.53 -1.84 0.31
CA GLU A 187 11.09 -1.89 1.71
C GLU A 187 12.27 -2.11 2.67
N VAL A 188 13.19 -2.99 2.32
CA VAL A 188 14.31 -3.36 3.20
C VAL A 188 15.41 -2.29 3.23
N LEU A 189 15.80 -1.75 2.07
CA LEU A 189 16.97 -0.85 1.99
C LEU A 189 16.72 0.50 2.69
N PRO A 190 15.55 1.14 2.65
CA PRO A 190 15.30 2.35 3.41
C PRO A 190 15.48 2.17 4.91
N ILE A 191 15.05 1.04 5.47
CA ILE A 191 15.25 0.71 6.89
C ILE A 191 16.72 0.45 7.20
N ALA A 192 17.42 -0.31 6.35
CA ALA A 192 18.83 -0.59 6.51
C ALA A 192 19.69 0.70 6.46
N LEU A 193 19.36 1.61 5.53
CA LEU A 193 19.97 2.94 5.44
C LEU A 193 19.76 3.74 6.74
N GLY A 194 18.53 3.82 7.22
CA GLY A 194 18.20 4.50 8.48
C GLY A 194 18.96 3.91 9.67
N TYR A 195 19.08 2.58 9.74
CA TYR A 195 19.84 1.91 10.80
C TYR A 195 21.33 2.27 10.81
N VAL A 196 21.96 2.44 9.64
CA VAL A 196 23.36 2.88 9.54
C VAL A 196 23.53 4.41 9.53
N GLY A 197 22.49 5.17 9.91
CA GLY A 197 22.54 6.63 10.04
C GLY A 197 22.52 7.39 8.71
N LYS A 198 22.01 6.77 7.64
CA LYS A 198 21.85 7.38 6.32
C LYS A 198 20.38 7.75 6.05
N PRO A 199 20.10 8.72 5.17
CA PRO A 199 18.75 9.01 4.76
C PRO A 199 18.07 7.75 4.17
N ALA A 200 16.87 7.42 4.62
CA ALA A 200 16.13 6.23 4.16
C ALA A 200 15.96 6.18 2.63
N TYR A 201 15.72 7.35 2.02
CA TYR A 201 15.62 7.50 0.57
C TYR A 201 16.84 8.25 0.01
N SER A 202 18.06 7.80 0.39
CA SER A 202 19.31 8.41 -0.10
C SER A 202 19.41 8.34 -1.62
N ARG A 203 19.87 9.44 -2.22
CA ARG A 203 20.17 9.54 -3.65
C ARG A 203 21.66 9.35 -3.95
N THR A 204 22.42 8.85 -2.98
CA THR A 204 23.86 8.66 -3.05
C THR A 204 24.20 7.18 -3.06
N ALA A 205 24.76 6.67 -4.16
CA ALA A 205 25.09 5.24 -4.30
C ALA A 205 26.03 4.71 -3.20
N ALA A 206 26.96 5.52 -2.69
CA ALA A 206 27.85 5.15 -1.62
C ALA A 206 27.13 4.79 -0.30
N ASP A 207 25.97 5.40 -0.01
CA ASP A 207 25.21 5.07 1.19
C ASP A 207 24.65 3.65 1.14
N TYR A 208 24.25 3.19 -0.06
CA TYR A 208 23.80 1.80 -0.28
C TYR A 208 24.95 0.79 -0.08
N ALA A 209 26.18 1.17 -0.40
CA ALA A 209 27.33 0.32 -0.11
C ALA A 209 27.52 0.12 1.40
N VAL A 210 27.35 1.18 2.22
CA VAL A 210 27.41 1.10 3.68
C VAL A 210 26.31 0.19 4.24
N ALA A 211 25.06 0.36 3.75
CA ALA A 211 23.95 -0.50 4.16
C ALA A 211 24.15 -1.96 3.72
N GLY A 212 24.65 -2.18 2.51
CA GLY A 212 24.99 -3.51 1.98
C GLY A 212 26.06 -4.23 2.80
N GLU A 213 27.09 -3.50 3.25
CA GLU A 213 28.13 -4.03 4.15
C GLU A 213 27.54 -4.52 5.48
N MET A 214 26.64 -3.75 6.07
CA MET A 214 25.95 -4.15 7.31
C MET A 214 25.05 -5.38 7.06
N LEU A 215 24.25 -5.36 5.98
CA LEU A 215 23.35 -6.46 5.62
C LEU A 215 24.12 -7.77 5.35
N ARG A 216 25.28 -7.70 4.69
CA ARG A 216 26.11 -8.88 4.43
C ARG A 216 26.57 -9.56 5.73
N LYS A 217 26.83 -8.79 6.82
CA LYS A 217 27.25 -9.35 8.11
C LYS A 217 26.15 -10.17 8.78
N VAL A 218 24.88 -9.82 8.58
CA VAL A 218 23.74 -10.52 9.18
C VAL A 218 23.13 -11.56 8.23
N ARG A 219 23.52 -11.55 6.93
CA ARG A 219 22.95 -12.46 5.94
C ARG A 219 22.97 -13.95 6.34
N PRO A 220 24.06 -14.47 6.93
CA PRO A 220 24.13 -15.88 7.35
C PRO A 220 23.06 -16.28 8.38
N ASP A 221 22.52 -15.31 9.11
CA ASP A 221 21.55 -15.52 10.19
C ASP A 221 20.10 -15.41 9.70
N ILE A 222 19.88 -14.95 8.46
CA ILE A 222 18.56 -14.79 7.86
C ILE A 222 18.11 -16.09 7.23
N SER A 223 17.02 -16.66 7.76
CA SER A 223 16.49 -17.95 7.31
C SER A 223 15.57 -17.83 6.10
N ARG A 224 14.90 -16.67 5.91
CA ARG A 224 13.87 -16.52 4.88
C ARG A 224 13.75 -15.09 4.36
N PHE A 225 13.34 -14.98 3.10
CA PHE A 225 12.84 -13.75 2.48
C PHE A 225 11.41 -14.02 2.01
N SER A 226 10.44 -13.25 2.53
CA SER A 226 9.02 -13.41 2.21
C SER A 226 8.27 -12.12 2.54
N SER A 227 7.42 -11.64 1.63
CA SER A 227 6.62 -10.42 1.87
C SER A 227 5.20 -10.69 2.38
N SER A 228 4.73 -11.96 2.40
CA SER A 228 3.41 -12.34 2.93
C SER A 228 3.46 -13.61 3.79
N GLY A 229 4.25 -14.60 3.42
CA GLY A 229 4.31 -15.89 4.10
C GLY A 229 4.78 -15.86 5.55
N TYR A 230 5.55 -14.82 5.93
CA TYR A 230 6.06 -14.68 7.30
C TYR A 230 4.95 -14.52 8.35
N ILE A 231 3.74 -14.09 7.97
CA ILE A 231 2.58 -14.03 8.87
C ILE A 231 2.31 -15.43 9.44
N ASN A 232 2.16 -16.41 8.55
CA ASN A 232 1.91 -17.80 8.95
C ASN A 232 3.11 -18.44 9.67
N ASP A 233 4.34 -18.07 9.26
CA ASP A 233 5.57 -18.52 9.92
C ASP A 233 5.66 -18.04 11.37
N MET A 234 5.27 -16.78 11.64
CA MET A 234 5.17 -16.25 13.01
C MET A 234 4.11 -16.97 13.82
N VAL A 235 2.92 -17.20 13.22
CA VAL A 235 1.82 -17.96 13.89
C VAL A 235 2.27 -19.37 14.22
N ALA A 236 2.93 -20.06 13.30
CA ALA A 236 3.47 -21.40 13.52
C ALA A 236 4.68 -21.41 14.48
N GLY A 237 5.32 -20.24 14.69
CA GLY A 237 6.53 -20.12 15.48
C GLY A 237 7.79 -20.66 14.79
N SER A 238 7.79 -20.79 13.47
CA SER A 238 8.96 -21.17 12.67
C SER A 238 9.93 -20.04 12.43
N VAL A 239 9.48 -18.78 12.64
CA VAL A 239 10.34 -17.59 12.77
C VAL A 239 10.02 -16.86 14.06
N CYS A 240 11.06 -16.27 14.69
CA CYS A 240 10.92 -15.55 15.95
C CYS A 240 11.12 -14.05 15.81
N ALA A 241 11.74 -13.59 14.74
CA ALA A 241 11.91 -12.17 14.43
C ALA A 241 11.68 -11.93 12.94
N VAL A 242 11.05 -10.80 12.61
CA VAL A 242 10.78 -10.42 11.22
C VAL A 242 11.03 -8.95 11.00
N LEU A 243 11.57 -8.59 9.84
CA LEU A 243 11.38 -7.27 9.25
C LEU A 243 10.11 -7.36 8.42
N GLY A 244 9.04 -6.69 8.86
CA GLY A 244 7.72 -6.85 8.28
C GLY A 244 6.85 -5.60 8.41
N TYR A 245 5.62 -5.71 7.95
CA TYR A 245 4.62 -4.64 8.03
C TYR A 245 3.89 -4.67 9.37
N SER A 246 3.61 -3.48 9.93
CA SER A 246 3.02 -3.34 11.28
C SER A 246 1.68 -4.07 11.43
N GLY A 247 0.80 -4.00 10.44
CA GLY A 247 -0.50 -4.68 10.47
C GLY A 247 -0.37 -6.19 10.33
N ASP A 248 0.50 -6.68 9.45
CA ASP A 248 0.74 -8.11 9.25
C ASP A 248 1.21 -8.80 10.54
N ILE A 249 2.10 -8.13 11.29
CA ILE A 249 2.57 -8.63 12.58
C ILE A 249 1.41 -8.68 13.58
N ASN A 250 0.49 -7.70 13.55
CA ASN A 250 -0.72 -7.71 14.36
C ASN A 250 -1.73 -8.78 13.88
N ILE A 251 -1.84 -9.06 12.57
CA ILE A 251 -2.60 -10.20 12.03
C ILE A 251 -2.02 -11.51 12.59
N ALA A 252 -0.70 -11.69 12.54
CA ALA A 252 -0.05 -12.87 13.11
C ALA A 252 -0.34 -13.01 14.59
N ARG A 253 -0.27 -11.92 15.38
CA ARG A 253 -0.66 -11.88 16.79
C ARG A 253 -2.10 -12.34 17.00
N ALA A 254 -3.05 -11.77 16.27
CA ALA A 254 -4.46 -12.11 16.39
C ALA A 254 -4.72 -13.60 16.06
N ARG A 255 -4.10 -14.10 14.98
CA ARG A 255 -4.18 -15.52 14.60
C ARG A 255 -3.57 -16.45 15.66
N ALA A 256 -2.44 -16.08 16.25
CA ALA A 256 -1.79 -16.87 17.31
C ALA A 256 -2.66 -16.93 18.58
N ILE A 257 -3.27 -15.81 18.97
CA ILE A 257 -4.21 -15.75 20.10
C ILE A 257 -5.44 -16.62 19.83
N ALA A 258 -6.04 -16.52 18.64
CA ALA A 258 -7.20 -17.32 18.25
C ALA A 258 -6.87 -18.82 18.22
N ALA A 259 -5.68 -19.19 17.77
CA ALA A 259 -5.19 -20.58 17.75
C ALA A 259 -4.77 -21.11 19.15
N LYS A 260 -4.66 -20.23 20.16
CA LYS A 260 -4.20 -20.56 21.52
C LYS A 260 -2.89 -21.35 21.53
N ASN A 261 -1.97 -21.04 20.62
CA ASN A 261 -0.74 -21.80 20.39
C ASN A 261 0.45 -21.37 21.25
N GLY A 262 0.26 -20.40 22.16
CA GLY A 262 1.29 -19.89 23.08
C GLY A 262 2.32 -18.95 22.46
N ASN A 263 2.19 -18.61 21.19
CA ASN A 263 3.07 -17.63 20.53
C ASN A 263 2.62 -16.20 20.87
N ASP A 264 3.40 -15.50 21.68
CA ASP A 264 3.18 -14.09 22.00
C ASP A 264 3.93 -13.19 21.01
N ILE A 265 3.18 -12.60 20.08
CA ILE A 265 3.71 -11.81 18.95
C ILE A 265 3.50 -10.32 19.21
N VAL A 266 4.54 -9.51 18.98
CA VAL A 266 4.54 -8.06 19.19
C VAL A 266 5.15 -7.36 18.00
N ALA A 267 4.48 -6.29 17.54
CA ALA A 267 5.03 -5.30 16.60
C ALA A 267 5.63 -4.14 17.40
N PHE A 268 6.87 -3.76 17.11
CA PHE A 268 7.49 -2.60 17.76
C PHE A 268 7.03 -1.29 17.11
N VAL A 269 7.08 -0.20 17.89
CA VAL A 269 7.12 1.18 17.41
C VAL A 269 8.52 1.71 17.67
N PRO A 270 9.44 1.67 16.68
CA PRO A 270 10.85 1.99 16.94
C PRO A 270 11.03 3.46 17.30
N LYS A 271 11.68 3.74 18.45
CA LYS A 271 11.99 5.11 18.89
C LYS A 271 12.96 5.83 17.94
N THR A 272 13.74 5.09 17.18
CA THR A 272 14.66 5.59 16.16
C THR A 272 13.97 5.88 14.81
N GLY A 273 12.66 5.67 14.74
CA GLY A 273 11.88 5.85 13.51
C GLY A 273 11.82 4.61 12.63
N ALA A 274 10.98 4.70 11.61
CA ALA A 274 10.74 3.70 10.59
C ALA A 274 10.24 4.40 9.31
N THR A 275 10.03 3.67 8.23
CA THR A 275 9.40 4.19 7.02
C THR A 275 7.90 3.95 7.05
N LEU A 276 7.12 5.00 6.79
CA LEU A 276 5.69 4.88 6.53
C LEU A 276 5.46 4.30 5.14
N PHE A 277 4.29 3.73 4.96
CA PHE A 277 3.70 3.52 3.64
C PHE A 277 2.23 3.95 3.65
N PHE A 278 1.75 4.35 2.48
CA PHE A 278 0.36 4.64 2.19
C PHE A 278 0.01 3.84 0.96
N ASP A 279 -0.92 2.90 1.10
CA ASP A 279 -1.39 2.08 0.00
C ASP A 279 -2.70 2.65 -0.51
N SER A 280 -2.73 3.01 -1.78
CA SER A 280 -3.82 3.81 -2.31
C SER A 280 -4.46 3.16 -3.53
N MET A 281 -5.78 3.14 -3.55
CA MET A 281 -6.55 2.74 -4.74
C MET A 281 -6.29 3.73 -5.87
N ALA A 282 -5.95 3.19 -7.04
CA ALA A 282 -5.80 3.92 -8.29
C ALA A 282 -6.54 3.19 -9.41
N ILE A 283 -7.02 3.94 -10.42
CA ILE A 283 -7.66 3.38 -11.62
C ILE A 283 -6.60 3.33 -12.72
N PRO A 284 -6.20 2.14 -13.22
CA PRO A 284 -5.30 2.04 -14.37
C PRO A 284 -5.78 2.84 -15.57
N ALA A 285 -4.83 3.35 -16.38
CA ALA A 285 -5.16 4.14 -17.57
C ALA A 285 -6.02 3.35 -18.58
N ASP A 286 -5.86 2.03 -18.60
CA ASP A 286 -6.55 1.08 -19.47
C ASP A 286 -7.67 0.29 -18.76
N ALA A 287 -8.13 0.76 -17.60
CA ALA A 287 -9.20 0.10 -16.84
C ALA A 287 -10.48 -0.03 -17.66
N PRO A 288 -11.05 -1.25 -17.77
CA PRO A 288 -12.25 -1.48 -18.58
C PRO A 288 -13.54 -0.95 -17.94
N HIS A 289 -13.61 -0.81 -16.59
CA HIS A 289 -14.81 -0.41 -15.86
C HIS A 289 -14.54 0.72 -14.83
N PRO A 290 -14.09 1.92 -15.27
CA PRO A 290 -13.70 3.00 -14.34
C PRO A 290 -14.86 3.56 -13.50
N GLN A 291 -16.12 3.48 -13.95
CA GLN A 291 -17.28 3.93 -13.15
C GLN A 291 -17.55 2.96 -12.00
N ASN A 292 -17.46 1.64 -12.25
CA ASN A 292 -17.57 0.64 -11.19
C ASN A 292 -16.43 0.77 -10.17
N ALA A 293 -15.22 1.14 -10.63
CA ALA A 293 -14.07 1.43 -9.76
C ALA A 293 -14.36 2.62 -8.82
N LEU A 294 -14.87 3.73 -9.35
CA LEU A 294 -15.25 4.90 -8.54
C LEU A 294 -16.36 4.56 -7.54
N LEU A 295 -17.32 3.73 -7.94
CA LEU A 295 -18.38 3.27 -7.05
C LEU A 295 -17.83 2.45 -5.87
N PHE A 296 -16.88 1.54 -6.14
CA PHE A 296 -16.20 0.77 -5.10
C PHE A 296 -15.33 1.65 -4.19
N MET A 297 -14.56 2.58 -4.75
CA MET A 297 -13.78 3.54 -3.96
C MET A 297 -14.68 4.33 -3.01
N ASN A 298 -15.82 4.83 -3.49
CA ASN A 298 -16.78 5.55 -2.66
C ASN A 298 -17.43 4.66 -1.59
N TYR A 299 -17.66 3.37 -1.89
CA TYR A 299 -18.14 2.38 -0.92
C TYR A 299 -17.13 2.15 0.20
N ILE A 300 -15.85 1.98 -0.12
CA ILE A 300 -14.77 1.82 0.87
C ILE A 300 -14.65 3.05 1.79
N LEU A 301 -14.86 4.24 1.26
CA LEU A 301 -14.82 5.49 2.03
C LEU A 301 -15.98 5.67 3.01
N ARG A 302 -16.96 4.77 3.08
CA ARG A 302 -17.96 4.76 4.16
C ARG A 302 -17.27 4.45 5.48
N PRO A 303 -17.57 5.20 6.55
CA PRO A 303 -16.86 5.06 7.82
C PRO A 303 -16.87 3.64 8.40
N GLU A 304 -18.01 2.96 8.37
CA GLU A 304 -18.19 1.60 8.87
C GLU A 304 -17.44 0.55 8.02
N VAL A 305 -17.40 0.74 6.70
CA VAL A 305 -16.68 -0.15 5.78
C VAL A 305 -15.18 -0.01 5.98
N HIS A 306 -14.66 1.21 6.03
CA HIS A 306 -13.24 1.47 6.24
C HIS A 306 -12.77 0.99 7.62
N ALA A 307 -13.59 1.18 8.68
CA ALA A 307 -13.31 0.64 10.00
C ALA A 307 -13.26 -0.89 10.01
N ALA A 308 -14.13 -1.57 9.24
CA ALA A 308 -14.11 -3.02 9.13
C ALA A 308 -12.78 -3.55 8.56
N LEU A 309 -12.17 -2.83 7.61
CA LEU A 309 -10.83 -3.14 7.11
C LEU A 309 -9.81 -3.05 8.25
N THR A 310 -9.74 -1.91 8.95
CA THR A 310 -8.82 -1.72 10.07
C THR A 310 -9.00 -2.78 11.16
N ASN A 311 -10.23 -3.11 11.53
CA ASN A 311 -10.54 -4.12 12.54
C ASN A 311 -10.06 -5.52 12.14
N LYS A 312 -10.03 -5.81 10.83
CA LYS A 312 -9.62 -7.13 10.31
C LYS A 312 -8.11 -7.24 10.10
N VAL A 313 -7.50 -6.20 9.51
CA VAL A 313 -6.11 -6.26 9.06
C VAL A 313 -5.13 -5.42 9.89
N PHE A 314 -5.62 -4.73 10.92
CA PHE A 314 -4.80 -3.99 11.89
C PHE A 314 -3.89 -2.91 11.29
N TYR A 315 -4.28 -2.34 10.16
CA TYR A 315 -3.68 -1.13 9.60
C TYR A 315 -4.58 0.06 9.84
N ALA A 316 -4.01 1.22 10.05
CA ALA A 316 -4.79 2.45 10.17
C ALA A 316 -5.39 2.83 8.80
N ASN A 317 -6.58 3.39 8.81
CA ASN A 317 -7.22 3.93 7.62
C ASN A 317 -7.25 5.46 7.65
N PRO A 318 -7.34 6.13 6.49
CA PRO A 318 -7.33 7.59 6.38
C PRO A 318 -8.66 8.25 6.73
N ASN A 319 -9.70 7.49 7.06
CA ASN A 319 -11.06 7.97 7.26
C ASN A 319 -11.29 8.35 8.72
N LYS A 320 -11.17 9.64 9.05
CA LYS A 320 -11.37 10.12 10.44
C LYS A 320 -12.74 9.81 11.02
N ALA A 321 -13.78 9.70 10.18
CA ALA A 321 -15.13 9.37 10.62
C ALA A 321 -15.27 7.89 11.00
N SER A 322 -14.32 7.03 10.62
CA SER A 322 -14.32 5.60 10.90
C SER A 322 -13.98 5.26 12.35
N LEU A 323 -13.26 6.12 13.08
CA LEU A 323 -12.73 5.83 14.43
C LEU A 323 -13.81 5.34 15.40
N LYS A 324 -15.04 5.86 15.32
CA LYS A 324 -16.16 5.42 16.17
C LYS A 324 -16.63 3.99 15.91
N PHE A 325 -16.24 3.39 14.78
CA PHE A 325 -16.56 2.02 14.40
C PHE A 325 -15.35 1.07 14.56
N VAL A 326 -14.16 1.61 14.85
CA VAL A 326 -12.98 0.79 15.15
C VAL A 326 -13.15 0.16 16.52
N GLN A 327 -12.84 -1.13 16.64
CA GLN A 327 -12.87 -1.88 17.89
C GLN A 327 -11.93 -1.24 18.91
N LYS A 328 -12.34 -1.20 20.19
CA LYS A 328 -11.62 -0.46 21.24
C LYS A 328 -10.18 -0.94 21.45
N ASP A 329 -9.94 -2.24 21.37
CA ASP A 329 -8.62 -2.85 21.50
C ASP A 329 -7.72 -2.53 20.31
N VAL A 330 -8.28 -2.46 19.09
CA VAL A 330 -7.57 -2.05 17.88
C VAL A 330 -7.26 -0.55 17.93
N ALA A 331 -8.23 0.28 18.32
CA ALA A 331 -8.04 1.72 18.45
C ALA A 331 -7.01 2.10 19.53
N ALA A 332 -6.91 1.29 20.60
CA ALA A 332 -5.94 1.47 21.68
C ALA A 332 -4.56 0.88 21.37
N ASN A 333 -4.40 0.15 20.28
CA ASN A 333 -3.12 -0.47 19.93
C ASN A 333 -2.17 0.56 19.30
N PRO A 334 -1.04 0.91 19.98
CA PRO A 334 -0.13 1.94 19.49
C PRO A 334 0.64 1.53 18.22
N SER A 335 0.68 0.23 17.90
CA SER A 335 1.26 -0.26 16.66
C SER A 335 0.30 -0.22 15.45
N VAL A 336 -0.98 0.13 15.69
CA VAL A 336 -1.98 0.39 14.64
C VAL A 336 -2.16 1.89 14.48
N PHE A 337 -2.51 2.58 15.57
CA PHE A 337 -2.68 4.04 15.59
C PHE A 337 -1.51 4.68 16.32
N LEU A 338 -0.52 5.14 15.53
CA LEU A 338 0.66 5.81 16.06
C LEU A 338 0.27 7.08 16.81
N LYS A 339 0.94 7.31 17.94
CA LYS A 339 0.83 8.59 18.64
C LYS A 339 1.50 9.70 17.82
N PRO A 340 1.12 10.98 18.01
CA PRO A 340 1.73 12.10 17.27
C PRO A 340 3.26 12.14 17.38
N GLU A 341 3.82 11.87 18.57
CA GLU A 341 5.26 11.82 18.80
C GLU A 341 5.97 10.68 18.08
N ASP A 342 5.28 9.54 17.89
CA ASP A 342 5.81 8.41 17.11
C ASP A 342 5.73 8.71 15.62
N LEU A 343 4.61 9.24 15.16
CA LEU A 343 4.42 9.63 13.76
C LEU A 343 5.44 10.69 13.32
N ALA A 344 5.78 11.63 14.19
CA ALA A 344 6.79 12.67 13.90
C ALA A 344 8.21 12.12 13.65
N ARG A 345 8.51 10.91 14.14
CA ARG A 345 9.80 10.23 13.92
C ARG A 345 9.82 9.35 12.67
N MET A 346 8.66 9.14 12.04
CA MET A 346 8.56 8.28 10.85
C MET A 346 9.02 9.02 9.59
N THR A 347 9.65 8.30 8.70
CA THR A 347 10.04 8.82 7.38
C THR A 347 8.89 8.63 6.39
N VAL A 348 8.45 9.73 5.80
CA VAL A 348 7.45 9.71 4.72
C VAL A 348 8.08 9.11 3.45
N PRO A 349 7.38 8.25 2.71
CA PRO A 349 7.88 7.66 1.47
C PRO A 349 8.29 8.71 0.44
N ASP A 350 9.39 8.45 -0.28
CA ASP A 350 9.80 9.25 -1.44
C ASP A 350 10.20 8.34 -2.61
N SER A 351 10.06 8.85 -3.83
CA SER A 351 10.49 8.13 -5.01
C SER A 351 11.97 8.38 -5.30
N LEU A 352 12.65 7.33 -5.73
CA LEU A 352 14.08 7.38 -6.08
C LEU A 352 14.28 7.52 -7.59
N PRO A 353 15.35 8.21 -8.05
CA PRO A 353 15.78 8.18 -9.44
C PRO A 353 16.09 6.75 -9.93
N GLN A 354 15.96 6.51 -11.22
CA GLN A 354 16.08 5.17 -11.80
C GLN A 354 17.48 4.56 -11.65
N ASP A 355 18.53 5.36 -11.69
CA ASP A 355 19.90 4.93 -11.43
C ASP A 355 20.09 4.44 -9.99
N ILE A 356 19.52 5.16 -9.02
CA ILE A 356 19.54 4.77 -7.60
C ILE A 356 18.67 3.54 -7.34
N LYS A 357 17.50 3.40 -8.00
CA LYS A 357 16.70 2.16 -7.92
C LYS A 357 17.50 0.93 -8.39
N ARG A 358 18.31 1.08 -9.44
CA ARG A 358 19.21 -0.01 -9.87
C ARG A 358 20.28 -0.36 -8.84
N VAL A 359 20.83 0.65 -8.15
CA VAL A 359 21.77 0.44 -7.03
C VAL A 359 21.06 -0.29 -5.89
N GLN A 360 19.89 0.19 -5.49
CA GLN A 360 19.05 -0.41 -4.47
C GLN A 360 18.77 -1.90 -4.76
N THR A 361 18.29 -2.20 -5.97
CA THR A 361 18.00 -3.58 -6.40
C THR A 361 19.25 -4.46 -6.38
N ARG A 362 20.39 -3.97 -6.88
CA ARG A 362 21.66 -4.74 -6.88
C ARG A 362 22.13 -5.02 -5.45
N THR A 363 22.10 -4.01 -4.57
CA THR A 363 22.50 -4.17 -3.17
C THR A 363 21.61 -5.22 -2.47
N PHE A 364 20.29 -5.17 -2.70
CA PHE A 364 19.38 -6.15 -2.14
C PHE A 364 19.59 -7.55 -2.71
N THR A 365 19.82 -7.69 -4.02
CA THR A 365 20.09 -8.97 -4.66
C THR A 365 21.36 -9.60 -4.09
N SER A 366 22.46 -8.82 -3.96
CA SER A 366 23.70 -9.29 -3.33
C SER A 366 23.45 -9.74 -1.89
N PHE A 367 22.69 -8.96 -1.11
CA PHE A 367 22.30 -9.35 0.25
C PHE A 367 21.52 -10.67 0.24
N LYS A 368 20.48 -10.80 -0.60
CA LYS A 368 19.61 -11.98 -0.64
C LYS A 368 20.38 -13.23 -1.05
N THR A 369 21.29 -13.13 -2.03
CA THR A 369 22.08 -14.26 -2.52
C THR A 369 23.33 -14.56 -1.69
N GLY A 370 23.73 -13.68 -0.78
CA GLY A 370 24.93 -13.83 0.04
C GLY A 370 26.23 -13.56 -0.71
N GLN A 371 26.18 -12.75 -1.78
CA GLN A 371 27.33 -12.40 -2.64
C GLN A 371 27.96 -11.06 -2.28
#